data_3a02c72c93daa3b854bfb447ffe86b6f
#
_entry.id   3a02c72c93daa3b854bfb447ffe86b6f
#
_cell.length_a   1.000
_cell.length_b   1.000
_cell.length_c   1.000
_cell.angle_alpha   90.00
_cell.angle_beta   90.00
_cell.angle_gamma   90.00
#
_symmetry.space_group_name_H-M   'P 1'
#
loop_
_entity.id
_entity.type
_entity.pdbx_description
1 polymer ?
#
loop_
_entity_poly.entity_id
_entity_poly.type
_entity_poly.pdbx_seq_one_letter_code
_entity_poly.pdbx_strand_id
1 'polypeptide(L)'
;SYSDIRGHAVRVLDDPKEIERSFMRAVTDSGNEIRFSAEEEKAGVNNLLGIYKVITGKSEQEVERDFESARGYGDLKKAVAEVVIEELAPIRKEYEHLMSDVAELDRLLAIGADHAASISIPKVMDMKEKMGLILP
;
A
#
# COMPACT_ATOMS: atom_id res chain seq x y z
N SER A 1 5.65 -3.92 16.20
CA SER A 1 4.92 -3.39 15.04
C SER A 1 4.00 -4.47 14.48
N TYR A 2 2.79 -4.11 14.09
CA TYR A 2 1.84 -5.06 13.43
C TYR A 2 2.40 -5.63 12.13
N SER A 3 3.37 -4.97 11.52
CA SER A 3 4.04 -5.43 10.29
C SER A 3 4.86 -6.71 10.46
N ASP A 4 5.18 -7.10 11.68
CA ASP A 4 6.03 -8.27 11.96
C ASP A 4 5.22 -9.57 12.08
N ILE A 5 3.89 -9.47 12.14
CA ILE A 5 2.99 -10.61 12.21
C ILE A 5 2.48 -10.92 10.79
N ARG A 6 2.80 -12.10 10.27
CA ARG A 6 2.33 -12.54 8.95
C ARG A 6 0.80 -12.49 8.87
N GLY A 7 0.29 -11.83 7.82
CA GLY A 7 -1.15 -11.74 7.54
C GLY A 7 -1.85 -10.53 8.20
N HIS A 8 -1.13 -9.66 8.93
CA HIS A 8 -1.68 -8.42 9.49
C HIS A 8 -1.44 -7.19 8.60
N ALA A 9 -0.62 -7.32 7.58
CA ALA A 9 -0.34 -6.26 6.61
C ALA A 9 -0.11 -6.87 5.23
N VAL A 10 -0.52 -6.15 4.20
CA VAL A 10 -0.15 -6.40 2.81
C VAL A 10 1.01 -5.48 2.48
N ARG A 11 2.11 -6.06 2.00
CA ARG A 11 3.28 -5.30 1.53
C ARG A 11 3.16 -5.06 0.04
N VAL A 12 3.71 -3.96 -0.43
CA VAL A 12 3.64 -3.55 -1.84
C VAL A 12 4.20 -4.62 -2.80
N LEU A 13 5.22 -5.36 -2.35
CA LEU A 13 5.90 -6.40 -3.14
C LEU A 13 5.47 -7.83 -2.79
N ASP A 14 4.44 -8.01 -1.97
CA ASP A 14 3.94 -9.34 -1.65
C ASP A 14 3.42 -10.04 -2.92
N ASP A 15 3.62 -11.36 -2.98
CA ASP A 15 3.08 -12.20 -4.05
C ASP A 15 1.54 -12.14 -4.07
N PRO A 16 0.89 -12.11 -5.24
CA PRO A 16 -0.58 -12.08 -5.34
C PRO A 16 -1.30 -13.11 -4.51
N LYS A 17 -0.75 -14.34 -4.40
CA LYS A 17 -1.33 -15.39 -3.57
C LYS A 17 -1.21 -15.10 -2.07
N GLU A 18 -0.17 -14.39 -1.65
CA GLU A 18 -0.02 -13.97 -0.25
C GLU A 18 -0.99 -12.84 0.08
N ILE A 19 -1.18 -11.89 -0.84
CA ILE A 19 -2.19 -10.83 -0.72
C ILE A 19 -3.59 -11.44 -0.58
N GLU A 20 -3.97 -12.34 -1.49
CA GLU A 20 -5.25 -13.04 -1.45
C GLU A 20 -5.45 -13.78 -0.11
N ARG A 21 -4.45 -14.54 0.34
CA ARG A 21 -4.51 -15.24 1.64
C ARG A 21 -4.69 -14.31 2.81
N SER A 22 -4.07 -13.13 2.79
CA SER A 22 -4.19 -12.13 3.86
C SER A 22 -5.61 -11.61 3.95
N PHE A 23 -6.24 -11.25 2.82
CA PHE A 23 -7.62 -10.82 2.79
C PHE A 23 -8.61 -11.93 3.15
N MET A 24 -8.39 -13.15 2.67
CA MET A 24 -9.26 -14.29 3.02
C MET A 24 -9.26 -14.61 4.52
N ARG A 25 -8.17 -14.31 5.23
CA ARG A 25 -8.05 -14.48 6.69
C ARG A 25 -8.52 -13.26 7.49
N ALA A 26 -8.84 -12.14 6.84
CA ALA A 26 -9.31 -10.95 7.54
C ALA A 26 -10.51 -11.27 8.41
N VAL A 27 -10.51 -10.75 9.65
CA VAL A 27 -11.59 -10.99 10.60
C VAL A 27 -12.80 -10.15 10.20
N THR A 28 -13.96 -10.80 10.15
CA THR A 28 -15.28 -10.19 9.96
C THR A 28 -16.22 -10.75 11.03
N ASP A 29 -17.35 -10.11 11.24
CA ASP A 29 -18.41 -10.67 12.12
C ASP A 29 -18.97 -12.00 11.59
N SER A 30 -19.88 -12.60 12.32
CA SER A 30 -20.53 -13.88 11.97
C SER A 30 -21.70 -13.75 10.99
N GLY A 31 -22.01 -12.52 10.54
CA GLY A 31 -23.08 -12.27 9.57
C GLY A 31 -22.66 -12.51 8.12
N ASN A 32 -23.47 -12.02 7.21
CA ASN A 32 -23.20 -12.07 5.76
C ASN A 32 -23.56 -10.77 5.03
N GLU A 33 -23.97 -9.75 5.77
CA GLU A 33 -24.47 -8.49 5.25
C GLU A 33 -23.32 -7.55 4.86
N ILE A 34 -23.17 -7.28 3.58
CA ILE A 34 -22.09 -6.46 3.02
C ILE A 34 -22.62 -5.04 2.80
N ARG A 35 -22.50 -4.21 3.83
CA ARG A 35 -22.84 -2.79 3.80
C ARG A 35 -22.01 -2.03 4.82
N PHE A 36 -21.89 -0.72 4.62
CA PHE A 36 -21.32 0.15 5.65
C PHE A 36 -22.26 0.23 6.85
N SER A 37 -21.71 0.20 8.06
CA SER A 37 -22.46 0.24 9.30
C SER A 37 -21.68 0.98 10.38
N ALA A 38 -22.40 1.67 11.27
CA ALA A 38 -21.82 2.28 12.46
C ALA A 38 -21.62 1.30 13.63
N GLU A 39 -22.03 0.05 13.47
CA GLU A 39 -21.91 -0.99 14.49
C GLU A 39 -20.45 -1.42 14.66
N GLU A 40 -19.98 -1.50 15.90
CA GLU A 40 -18.59 -1.88 16.20
C GLU A 40 -18.26 -3.30 15.70
N GLU A 41 -19.20 -4.21 15.72
CA GLU A 41 -19.04 -5.58 15.22
C GLU A 41 -18.76 -5.63 13.71
N LYS A 42 -19.21 -4.63 12.95
CA LYS A 42 -19.00 -4.48 11.51
C LYS A 42 -17.64 -3.83 11.15
N ALA A 43 -16.80 -3.49 12.11
CA ALA A 43 -15.53 -2.82 11.86
C ALA A 43 -14.65 -3.55 10.82
N GLY A 44 -14.60 -4.88 10.85
CA GLY A 44 -13.86 -5.67 9.87
C GLY A 44 -14.42 -5.57 8.45
N VAL A 45 -15.75 -5.58 8.31
CA VAL A 45 -16.44 -5.41 7.01
C VAL A 45 -16.24 -3.99 6.50
N ASN A 46 -16.43 -2.97 7.35
CA ASN A 46 -16.19 -1.57 7.03
C ASN A 46 -14.77 -1.32 6.53
N ASN A 47 -13.77 -1.95 7.17
CA ASN A 47 -12.38 -1.83 6.74
C ASN A 47 -12.19 -2.38 5.31
N LEU A 48 -12.73 -3.55 5.00
CA LEU A 48 -12.66 -4.15 3.68
C LEU A 48 -13.38 -3.30 2.62
N LEU A 49 -14.58 -2.81 2.91
CA LEU A 49 -15.34 -1.92 2.04
C LEU A 49 -14.60 -0.59 1.84
N GLY A 50 -13.97 -0.05 2.89
CA GLY A 50 -13.15 1.16 2.83
C GLY A 50 -11.96 1.02 1.90
N ILE A 51 -11.24 -0.11 1.96
CA ILE A 51 -10.14 -0.42 1.05
C ILE A 51 -10.65 -0.47 -0.40
N TYR A 52 -11.73 -1.22 -0.64
CA TYR A 52 -12.33 -1.34 -1.97
C TYR A 52 -12.77 0.02 -2.52
N LYS A 53 -13.42 0.84 -1.69
CA LYS A 53 -13.85 2.20 -2.02
C LYS A 53 -12.69 3.09 -2.46
N VAL A 54 -11.61 3.09 -1.68
CA VAL A 54 -10.43 3.95 -1.96
C VAL A 54 -9.76 3.56 -3.27
N ILE A 55 -9.56 2.27 -3.52
CA ILE A 55 -8.88 1.78 -4.72
C ILE A 55 -9.74 1.99 -5.96
N THR A 56 -11.04 1.71 -5.87
CA THR A 56 -11.96 1.83 -7.03
C THR A 56 -12.43 3.26 -7.29
N GLY A 57 -12.23 4.18 -6.35
CA GLY A 57 -12.71 5.56 -6.42
C GLY A 57 -14.24 5.71 -6.36
N LYS A 58 -14.96 4.64 -5.98
CA LYS A 58 -16.43 4.60 -5.92
C LYS A 58 -16.96 5.26 -4.64
N SER A 59 -18.21 5.71 -4.70
CA SER A 59 -18.98 6.12 -3.51
C SER A 59 -19.43 4.90 -2.70
N GLU A 60 -19.82 5.10 -1.44
CA GLU A 60 -20.32 4.02 -0.59
C GLU A 60 -21.52 3.29 -1.20
N GLN A 61 -22.45 4.05 -1.79
CA GLN A 61 -23.62 3.49 -2.44
C GLN A 61 -23.27 2.63 -3.66
N GLU A 62 -22.27 3.02 -4.44
CA GLU A 62 -21.80 2.23 -5.58
C GLU A 62 -21.08 0.96 -5.12
N VAL A 63 -20.28 1.05 -4.07
CA VAL A 63 -19.63 -0.11 -3.45
C VAL A 63 -20.67 -1.10 -2.95
N GLU A 64 -21.70 -0.66 -2.22
CA GLU A 64 -22.76 -1.54 -1.73
C GLU A 64 -23.52 -2.23 -2.88
N ARG A 65 -23.78 -1.52 -3.99
CA ARG A 65 -24.38 -2.11 -5.19
C ARG A 65 -23.53 -3.20 -5.83
N ASP A 66 -22.22 -3.02 -5.86
CA ASP A 66 -21.30 -4.04 -6.41
C ASP A 66 -21.45 -5.39 -5.68
N PHE A 67 -21.87 -5.35 -4.42
CA PHE A 67 -22.03 -6.54 -3.57
C PHE A 67 -23.48 -6.98 -3.33
N GLU A 68 -24.48 -6.36 -3.97
CA GLU A 68 -25.89 -6.76 -3.82
C GLU A 68 -26.15 -8.24 -4.15
N SER A 69 -25.40 -8.81 -5.10
CA SER A 69 -25.51 -10.22 -5.50
C SER A 69 -24.51 -11.14 -4.80
N ALA A 70 -23.68 -10.61 -3.90
CA ALA A 70 -22.68 -11.41 -3.20
C ALA A 70 -23.32 -12.40 -2.22
N ARG A 71 -22.73 -13.58 -2.11
CA ARG A 71 -23.24 -14.67 -1.25
C ARG A 71 -22.76 -14.55 0.19
N GLY A 72 -21.85 -13.59 0.46
CA GLY A 72 -21.32 -13.32 1.79
C GLY A 72 -19.89 -12.78 1.78
N TYR A 73 -19.28 -12.70 2.94
CA TYR A 73 -17.97 -12.06 3.11
C TYR A 73 -16.83 -12.70 2.31
N GLY A 74 -16.96 -13.95 1.90
CA GLY A 74 -15.98 -14.58 1.02
C GLY A 74 -15.85 -13.87 -0.33
N ASP A 75 -16.98 -13.47 -0.91
CA ASP A 75 -17.01 -12.74 -2.18
C ASP A 75 -16.42 -11.32 -2.01
N LEU A 76 -16.74 -10.64 -0.91
CA LEU A 76 -16.15 -9.34 -0.56
C LEU A 76 -14.61 -9.45 -0.42
N LYS A 77 -14.11 -10.39 0.37
CA LYS A 77 -12.68 -10.59 0.61
C LYS A 77 -11.92 -10.86 -0.68
N LYS A 78 -12.51 -11.66 -1.57
CA LYS A 78 -11.93 -11.97 -2.86
C LYS A 78 -11.88 -10.74 -3.76
N ALA A 79 -12.97 -9.98 -3.88
CA ALA A 79 -13.02 -8.76 -4.68
C ALA A 79 -12.02 -7.70 -4.17
N VAL A 80 -11.90 -7.53 -2.84
CA VAL A 80 -10.90 -6.63 -2.26
C VAL A 80 -9.48 -7.08 -2.59
N ALA A 81 -9.19 -8.38 -2.50
CA ALA A 81 -7.89 -8.92 -2.86
C ALA A 81 -7.56 -8.66 -4.35
N GLU A 82 -8.52 -8.87 -5.25
CA GLU A 82 -8.37 -8.65 -6.68
C GLU A 82 -8.02 -7.20 -7.00
N VAL A 83 -8.78 -6.23 -6.50
CA VAL A 83 -8.50 -4.80 -6.76
C VAL A 83 -7.15 -4.36 -6.17
N VAL A 84 -6.76 -4.87 -5.00
CA VAL A 84 -5.44 -4.57 -4.40
C VAL A 84 -4.31 -5.18 -5.23
N ILE A 85 -4.45 -6.41 -5.71
CA ILE A 85 -3.45 -7.08 -6.56
C ILE A 85 -3.26 -6.30 -7.87
N GLU A 86 -4.37 -5.88 -8.50
CA GLU A 86 -4.34 -5.09 -9.74
C GLU A 86 -3.68 -3.72 -9.53
N GLU A 87 -4.00 -3.02 -8.44
CA GLU A 87 -3.41 -1.72 -8.11
C GLU A 87 -1.90 -1.82 -7.85
N LEU A 88 -1.44 -2.88 -7.19
CA LEU A 88 -0.03 -3.09 -6.88
C LEU A 88 0.78 -3.71 -8.03
N ALA A 89 0.13 -4.27 -9.05
CA ALA A 89 0.80 -4.95 -10.16
C ALA A 89 1.78 -4.05 -10.93
N PRO A 90 1.44 -2.79 -11.30
CA PRO A 90 2.37 -1.92 -12.02
C PRO A 90 3.60 -1.56 -11.18
N ILE A 91 3.43 -1.37 -9.86
CA ILE A 91 4.55 -1.05 -8.95
C ILE A 91 5.50 -2.25 -8.86
N ARG A 92 4.96 -3.46 -8.73
CA ARG A 92 5.77 -4.69 -8.70
C ARG A 92 6.52 -4.90 -10.01
N LYS A 93 5.86 -4.70 -11.14
CA LYS A 93 6.48 -4.82 -12.46
C LYS A 93 7.64 -3.84 -12.64
N GLU A 94 7.47 -2.59 -12.19
CA GLU A 94 8.54 -1.58 -12.26
C GLU A 94 9.70 -1.93 -11.32
N TYR A 95 9.41 -2.42 -10.12
CA TYR A 95 10.43 -2.92 -9.21
C TYR A 95 11.25 -4.06 -9.83
N GLU A 96 10.58 -5.05 -10.42
CA GLU A 96 11.24 -6.18 -11.09
C GLU A 96 12.09 -5.71 -12.28
N HIS A 97 11.59 -4.74 -13.03
CA HIS A 97 12.31 -4.12 -14.14
C HIS A 97 13.61 -3.45 -13.68
N LEU A 98 13.51 -2.57 -12.67
CA LEU A 98 14.68 -1.88 -12.11
C LEU A 98 15.68 -2.86 -11.49
N MET A 99 15.22 -3.89 -10.80
CA MET A 99 16.09 -4.90 -10.21
C MET A 99 16.73 -5.85 -11.22
N SER A 100 16.21 -5.92 -12.43
CA SER A 100 16.80 -6.73 -13.50
C SER A 100 18.02 -6.08 -14.17
N ASP A 101 18.18 -4.76 -14.04
CA ASP A 101 19.31 -3.99 -14.56
C ASP A 101 19.99 -3.19 -13.45
N VAL A 102 20.94 -3.84 -12.77
CA VAL A 102 21.69 -3.25 -11.64
C VAL A 102 22.50 -2.03 -12.09
N ALA A 103 23.02 -2.01 -13.31
CA ALA A 103 23.80 -0.89 -13.81
C ALA A 103 22.94 0.37 -14.00
N GLU A 104 21.73 0.21 -14.53
CA GLU A 104 20.77 1.30 -14.65
C GLU A 104 20.26 1.77 -13.27
N LEU A 105 20.04 0.85 -12.35
CA LEU A 105 19.67 1.18 -10.96
C LEU A 105 20.76 2.03 -10.29
N ASP A 106 22.03 1.63 -10.40
CA ASP A 106 23.17 2.37 -9.84
C ASP A 106 23.28 3.77 -10.48
N ARG A 107 23.05 3.87 -11.79
CA ARG A 107 23.04 5.15 -12.49
C ARG A 107 21.94 6.09 -11.98
N LEU A 108 20.72 5.58 -11.76
CA LEU A 108 19.60 6.35 -11.22
C LEU A 108 19.87 6.81 -9.80
N LEU A 109 20.44 5.94 -8.96
CA LEU A 109 20.82 6.26 -7.58
C LEU A 109 21.92 7.34 -7.54
N ALA A 110 22.92 7.28 -8.44
CA ALA A 110 23.95 8.29 -8.53
C ALA A 110 23.37 9.67 -8.89
N ILE A 111 22.46 9.74 -9.87
CA ILE A 111 21.77 10.99 -10.23
C ILE A 111 21.01 11.56 -9.03
N GLY A 112 20.30 10.72 -8.29
CA GLY A 112 19.58 11.14 -7.08
C GLY A 112 20.52 11.65 -5.99
N ALA A 113 21.64 10.97 -5.77
CA ALA A 113 22.67 11.36 -4.81
C ALA A 113 23.31 12.72 -5.18
N ASP A 114 23.66 12.92 -6.45
CA ASP A 114 24.22 14.19 -6.95
C ASP A 114 23.21 15.34 -6.77
N HIS A 115 21.95 15.10 -7.08
CA HIS A 115 20.91 16.10 -6.87
C HIS A 115 20.77 16.45 -5.39
N ALA A 116 20.68 15.48 -4.50
CA ALA A 116 20.61 15.70 -3.07
C ALA A 116 21.85 16.44 -2.53
N ALA A 117 23.05 16.07 -2.99
CA ALA A 117 24.31 16.70 -2.64
C ALA A 117 24.35 18.19 -3.09
N SER A 118 23.87 18.49 -4.29
CA SER A 118 23.84 19.87 -4.80
C SER A 118 23.02 20.83 -3.94
N ILE A 119 22.03 20.32 -3.22
CA ILE A 119 21.16 21.09 -2.32
C ILE A 119 21.74 21.09 -0.89
N SER A 120 22.18 19.92 -0.40
CA SER A 120 22.55 19.75 1.01
C SER A 120 23.93 20.30 1.32
N ILE A 121 24.93 20.12 0.43
CA ILE A 121 26.29 20.56 0.67
C ILE A 121 26.38 22.09 0.89
N PRO A 122 25.85 22.94 0.01
CA PRO A 122 25.88 24.40 0.23
C PRO A 122 25.20 24.80 1.52
N LYS A 123 24.09 24.13 1.88
CA LYS A 123 23.36 24.41 3.11
C LYS A 123 24.16 24.05 4.35
N VAL A 124 24.79 22.90 4.37
CA VAL A 124 25.66 22.45 5.48
C VAL A 124 26.88 23.36 5.61
N MET A 125 27.47 23.82 4.51
CA MET A 125 28.61 24.74 4.51
C MET A 125 28.21 26.11 5.12
N ASP A 126 27.10 26.70 4.69
CA ASP A 126 26.55 27.93 5.26
C ASP A 126 26.28 27.81 6.79
N MET A 127 25.72 26.66 7.21
CA MET A 127 25.52 26.38 8.63
C MET A 127 26.85 26.31 9.42
N LYS A 128 27.85 25.62 8.90
CA LYS A 128 29.17 25.50 9.52
C LYS A 128 29.85 26.86 9.65
N GLU A 129 29.79 27.68 8.58
CA GLU A 129 30.36 29.03 8.62
C GLU A 129 29.70 29.91 9.69
N LYS A 130 28.35 29.91 9.74
CA LYS A 130 27.58 30.67 10.73
C LYS A 130 27.83 30.24 12.18
N MET A 131 28.19 28.97 12.37
CA MET A 131 28.58 28.43 13.69
C MET A 131 30.06 28.66 14.05
N GLY A 132 30.83 29.25 13.15
CA GLY A 132 32.29 29.48 13.37
C GLY A 132 33.13 28.21 13.30
N LEU A 133 32.65 27.16 12.67
CA LEU A 133 33.41 25.91 12.47
C LEU A 133 34.44 26.12 11.35
N ILE A 134 35.67 25.69 11.61
CA ILE A 134 36.74 25.70 10.60
C ILE A 134 36.33 24.69 9.51
N LEU A 135 36.23 25.18 8.27
CA LEU A 135 36.00 24.33 7.12
C LEU A 135 37.32 23.74 6.66
N PRO A 136 37.37 22.46 6.29
CA PRO A 136 38.58 21.82 5.77
C PRO A 136 39.00 22.39 4.43
#